data_34b5d266de79f637b66129c0aac7da7f
#
_entry.id   34b5d266de79f637b66129c0aac7da7f
#
_cell.length_a   1.000
_cell.length_b   1.000
_cell.length_c   1.000
_cell.angle_alpha   90.00
_cell.angle_beta   90.00
_cell.angle_gamma   90.00
#
_symmetry.space_group_name_H-M   'P 1'
#
loop_
_entity.id
_entity.type
_entity.pdbx_description
1 polymer ?
#
loop_
_entity_poly.entity_id
_entity_poly.type
_entity_poly.pdbx_seq_one_letter_code
_entity_poly.pdbx_strand_id
1 'polypeptide(L)'
;MYQFIVPGAPRGKQRPKVTRNGAYTPEETKRYEQKVLACFLQEYPRATPIRSGVNAHITAFFEIPKSYGEARRERILNGLERPTKKPDADNIAKIILDALNGKVILDDKQVVRLTVAKYYSTIPRVEVLIEEW
;
A
#
# COMPACT_ATOMS: atom_id res chain seq x y z
N MET A 1 12.78 -9.33 8.94
CA MET A 1 11.74 -9.31 7.88
C MET A 1 10.38 -9.01 8.50
N TYR A 2 9.66 -8.06 7.93
CA TYR A 2 8.31 -7.71 8.39
C TYR A 2 7.31 -7.96 7.28
N GLN A 3 6.21 -8.61 7.61
CA GLN A 3 5.14 -8.93 6.66
C GLN A 3 3.80 -8.68 7.33
N PHE A 4 2.92 -7.93 6.66
CA PHE A 4 1.60 -7.61 7.22
C PHE A 4 0.60 -7.32 6.11
N ILE A 5 -0.67 -7.31 6.48
CA ILE A 5 -1.79 -7.08 5.56
C ILE A 5 -2.59 -5.88 6.04
N VAL A 6 -2.94 -4.99 5.10
CA VAL A 6 -3.85 -3.87 5.33
C VAL A 6 -5.17 -4.21 4.67
N PRO A 7 -6.23 -4.54 5.44
CA PRO A 7 -7.53 -4.88 4.85
C PRO A 7 -8.18 -3.68 4.16
N GLY A 8 -9.01 -3.97 3.17
CA GLY A 8 -9.79 -2.96 2.48
C GLY A 8 -9.19 -2.54 1.15
N ALA A 9 -9.91 -1.69 0.44
CA ALA A 9 -9.51 -1.24 -0.89
C ALA A 9 -8.16 -0.53 -0.86
N PRO A 10 -7.25 -0.84 -1.81
CA PRO A 10 -6.00 -0.11 -1.93
C PRO A 10 -6.24 1.38 -2.13
N ARG A 11 -5.41 2.19 -1.51
CA ARG A 11 -5.46 3.65 -1.65
C ARG A 11 -4.11 4.18 -2.10
N GLY A 12 -4.15 5.31 -2.80
CA GLY A 12 -2.96 6.00 -3.26
C GLY A 12 -2.74 7.31 -2.52
N LYS A 13 -1.49 7.75 -2.49
CA LYS A 13 -1.14 9.03 -1.90
C LYS A 13 -1.77 10.16 -2.72
N GLN A 14 -2.55 11.01 -2.06
CA GLN A 14 -3.12 12.20 -2.67
C GLN A 14 -2.12 13.34 -2.58
N ARG A 15 -2.16 14.23 -3.57
CA ARG A 15 -1.35 15.45 -3.53
C ARG A 15 -1.81 16.33 -2.36
N PRO A 16 -0.88 17.01 -1.68
CA PRO A 16 -1.25 17.99 -0.66
C PRO A 16 -2.18 19.05 -1.25
N LYS A 17 -3.20 19.45 -0.50
CA LYS A 17 -4.07 20.54 -0.87
C LYS A 17 -3.40 21.85 -0.48
N VAL A 18 -3.40 22.81 -1.40
CA VAL A 18 -2.80 24.14 -1.18
C VAL A 18 -3.89 25.14 -0.86
N THR A 19 -3.73 25.85 0.25
CA THR A 19 -4.63 26.92 0.69
C THR A 19 -3.82 28.19 0.98
N ARG A 20 -4.50 29.27 1.36
CA ARG A 20 -3.83 30.50 1.79
C ARG A 20 -2.87 30.27 2.95
N ASN A 21 -3.16 29.28 3.78
CA ASN A 21 -2.37 28.98 4.98
C ASN A 21 -1.29 27.92 4.74
N GLY A 22 -1.05 27.54 3.48
CA GLY A 22 -0.06 26.57 3.09
C GLY A 22 -0.65 25.27 2.58
N ALA A 23 0.19 24.25 2.43
CA ALA A 23 -0.20 22.93 1.96
C ALA A 23 -0.50 22.01 3.15
N TYR A 24 -1.48 21.11 2.99
CA TYR A 24 -1.79 20.09 4.00
C TYR A 24 -2.14 18.76 3.35
N THR A 25 -1.90 17.67 4.08
CA THR A 25 -2.25 16.33 3.63
C THR A 25 -3.74 16.09 3.86
N PRO A 26 -4.48 15.59 2.84
CA PRO A 26 -5.89 15.28 3.00
C PRO A 26 -6.14 14.30 4.15
N GLU A 27 -7.27 14.47 4.84
CA GLU A 27 -7.63 13.68 6.01
C GLU A 27 -7.73 12.18 5.70
N GLU A 28 -8.28 11.83 4.53
CA GLU A 28 -8.39 10.42 4.11
C GLU A 28 -7.02 9.75 3.98
N THR A 29 -6.04 10.48 3.46
CA THR A 29 -4.66 9.99 3.35
C THR A 29 -4.08 9.74 4.74
N LYS A 30 -4.26 10.67 5.66
CA LYS A 30 -3.78 10.52 7.04
C LYS A 30 -4.40 9.30 7.73
N ARG A 31 -5.70 9.11 7.57
CA ARG A 31 -6.40 7.96 8.15
C ARG A 31 -5.88 6.64 7.60
N TYR A 32 -5.65 6.58 6.31
CA TYR A 32 -5.13 5.36 5.70
C TYR A 32 -3.71 5.07 6.17
N GLU A 33 -2.87 6.08 6.25
CA GLU A 33 -1.51 5.93 6.77
C GLU A 33 -1.52 5.45 8.23
N GLN A 34 -2.41 5.98 9.04
CA GLN A 34 -2.57 5.52 10.42
C GLN A 34 -3.03 4.06 10.47
N LYS A 35 -3.94 3.66 9.58
CA LYS A 35 -4.40 2.28 9.47
C LYS A 35 -3.26 1.35 9.09
N VAL A 36 -2.45 1.73 8.12
CA VAL A 36 -1.29 0.94 7.68
C VAL A 36 -0.34 0.70 8.86
N LEU A 37 0.01 1.76 9.57
CA LEU A 37 0.90 1.66 10.72
C LEU A 37 0.28 0.81 11.83
N ALA A 38 -1.01 0.95 12.09
CA ALA A 38 -1.72 0.15 13.10
C ALA A 38 -1.69 -1.34 12.74
N CYS A 39 -1.90 -1.69 11.48
CA CYS A 39 -1.82 -3.08 11.02
C CYS A 39 -0.42 -3.65 11.21
N PHE A 40 0.61 -2.86 10.93
CA PHE A 40 1.99 -3.25 11.19
C PHE A 40 2.23 -3.49 12.69
N LEU A 41 1.85 -2.55 13.53
CA LEU A 41 2.10 -2.64 14.98
C LEU A 41 1.30 -3.76 15.65
N GLN A 42 0.18 -4.15 15.08
CA GLN A 42 -0.59 -5.30 15.56
C GLN A 42 0.21 -6.60 15.43
N GLU A 43 0.95 -6.74 14.33
CA GLU A 43 1.80 -7.91 14.10
C GLU A 43 3.15 -7.81 14.82
N TYR A 44 3.70 -6.60 14.91
CA TYR A 44 5.04 -6.35 15.45
C TYR A 44 5.03 -5.22 16.46
N PRO A 45 4.38 -5.43 17.64
CA PRO A 45 4.20 -4.35 18.61
C PRO A 45 5.50 -3.83 19.24
N ARG A 46 6.59 -4.60 19.13
CA ARG A 46 7.89 -4.24 19.71
C ARG A 46 8.97 -4.05 18.64
N ALA A 47 8.56 -3.83 17.40
CA ALA A 47 9.53 -3.66 16.33
C ALA A 47 10.36 -2.40 16.53
N THR A 48 11.63 -2.50 16.20
CA THR A 48 12.53 -1.35 16.12
C THR A 48 12.74 -0.98 14.65
N PRO A 49 12.99 0.29 14.32
CA PRO A 49 13.22 0.69 12.94
C PRO A 49 14.43 -0.01 12.33
N ILE A 50 14.29 -0.46 11.10
CA ILE A 50 15.40 -1.00 10.32
C ILE A 50 16.29 0.18 9.89
N ARG A 51 17.60 0.04 10.08
CA ARG A 51 18.57 1.10 9.78
C ARG A 51 19.35 0.85 8.49
N SER A 52 19.34 -0.37 8.00
CA SER A 52 20.04 -0.78 6.77
C SER A 52 19.16 -0.55 5.54
N GLY A 53 19.70 -0.84 4.36
CA GLY A 53 18.90 -0.88 3.12
C GLY A 53 17.82 -1.95 3.21
N VAL A 54 16.68 -1.71 2.57
CA VAL A 54 15.56 -2.63 2.58
C VAL A 54 15.01 -2.85 1.17
N ASN A 55 14.45 -4.04 0.96
CA ASN A 55 13.59 -4.33 -0.18
C ASN A 55 12.15 -4.22 0.28
N ALA A 56 11.33 -3.50 -0.46
CA ALA A 56 9.90 -3.35 -0.19
C ALA A 56 9.10 -4.01 -1.32
N HIS A 57 8.20 -4.90 -0.94
CA HIS A 57 7.30 -5.58 -1.87
C HIS A 57 5.86 -5.29 -1.47
N ILE A 58 5.13 -4.64 -2.35
CA ILE A 58 3.76 -4.21 -2.10
C ILE A 58 2.86 -4.86 -3.14
N THR A 59 1.86 -5.60 -2.69
CA THR A 59 0.89 -6.24 -3.56
C THR A 59 -0.49 -5.70 -3.23
N ALA A 60 -1.12 -5.02 -4.17
CA ALA A 60 -2.44 -4.41 -3.99
C ALA A 60 -3.49 -5.26 -4.68
N PHE A 61 -4.49 -5.71 -3.92
CA PHE A 61 -5.61 -6.50 -4.42
C PHE A 61 -6.86 -5.63 -4.46
N PHE A 62 -7.36 -5.43 -5.67
CA PHE A 62 -8.55 -4.61 -5.94
C PHE A 62 -9.78 -5.50 -5.98
N GLU A 63 -10.88 -4.99 -5.44
CA GLU A 63 -12.15 -5.69 -5.53
C GLU A 63 -12.59 -5.81 -6.98
N ILE A 64 -13.12 -6.98 -7.35
CA ILE A 64 -13.71 -7.19 -8.67
C ILE A 64 -15.04 -6.43 -8.69
N PRO A 65 -15.23 -5.46 -9.65
CA PRO A 65 -16.47 -4.70 -9.70
C PRO A 65 -17.68 -5.62 -9.86
N LYS A 66 -18.73 -5.33 -9.12
CA LYS A 66 -19.97 -6.14 -9.15
C LYS A 66 -20.66 -6.10 -10.50
N SER A 67 -20.41 -5.05 -11.28
CA SER A 67 -20.98 -4.89 -12.62
C SER A 67 -20.37 -5.81 -13.69
N TYR A 68 -19.23 -6.44 -13.38
CA TYR A 68 -18.58 -7.32 -14.35
C TYR A 68 -19.35 -8.63 -14.49
N GLY A 69 -19.56 -9.07 -15.74
CA GLY A 69 -20.23 -10.33 -16.03
C GLY A 69 -19.37 -11.56 -15.68
N GLU A 70 -20.01 -12.73 -15.72
CA GLU A 70 -19.35 -13.98 -15.31
C GLU A 70 -18.11 -14.32 -16.12
N ALA A 71 -18.15 -14.14 -17.43
CA ALA A 71 -17.02 -14.47 -18.30
C ALA A 71 -15.79 -13.60 -17.95
N ARG A 72 -16.01 -12.31 -17.68
CA ARG A 72 -14.94 -11.40 -17.31
C ARG A 72 -14.40 -11.73 -15.91
N ARG A 73 -15.30 -12.02 -14.97
CA ARG A 73 -14.90 -12.43 -13.62
C ARG A 73 -14.04 -13.68 -13.66
N GLU A 74 -14.40 -14.64 -14.49
CA GLU A 74 -13.65 -15.87 -14.64
C GLU A 74 -12.24 -15.62 -15.20
N ARG A 75 -12.14 -14.76 -16.24
CA ARG A 75 -10.82 -14.35 -16.75
C ARG A 75 -9.96 -13.69 -15.67
N ILE A 76 -10.56 -12.82 -14.88
CA ILE A 76 -9.87 -12.16 -13.76
C ILE A 76 -9.37 -13.18 -12.73
N LEU A 77 -10.22 -14.12 -12.34
CA LEU A 77 -9.87 -15.15 -11.35
C LEU A 77 -8.79 -16.10 -11.89
N ASN A 78 -8.70 -16.25 -13.21
CA ASN A 78 -7.65 -17.04 -13.85
C ASN A 78 -6.38 -16.23 -14.14
N GLY A 79 -6.30 -15.00 -13.65
CA GLY A 79 -5.11 -14.18 -13.80
C GLY A 79 -4.91 -13.55 -15.18
N LEU A 80 -5.94 -13.53 -16.02
CA LEU A 80 -5.85 -13.03 -17.38
C LEU A 80 -6.13 -11.53 -17.51
N GLU A 81 -6.62 -10.90 -16.45
CA GLU A 81 -6.88 -9.46 -16.43
C GLU A 81 -6.43 -8.89 -15.08
N ARG A 82 -5.79 -7.73 -15.11
CA ARG A 82 -5.32 -7.03 -13.91
C ARG A 82 -5.87 -5.61 -13.91
N PRO A 83 -5.99 -4.97 -12.72
CA PRO A 83 -6.54 -3.62 -12.65
C PRO A 83 -5.59 -2.60 -13.29
N THR A 84 -6.14 -1.80 -14.20
CA THR A 84 -5.42 -0.71 -14.87
C THR A 84 -6.01 0.65 -14.51
N LYS A 85 -6.75 0.72 -13.39
CA LYS A 85 -7.42 1.91 -12.90
C LYS A 85 -6.70 2.46 -11.65
N LYS A 86 -7.10 3.64 -11.22
CA LYS A 86 -6.61 4.25 -9.98
C LYS A 86 -6.91 3.36 -8.76
N PRO A 87 -6.08 3.41 -7.74
CA PRO A 87 -4.86 4.22 -7.63
C PRO A 87 -3.69 3.65 -8.41
N ASP A 88 -2.79 4.52 -8.85
CA ASP A 88 -1.59 4.16 -9.60
C ASP A 88 -0.59 3.45 -8.69
N ALA A 89 0.23 2.60 -9.27
CA ALA A 89 1.21 1.81 -8.52
C ALA A 89 2.17 2.67 -7.70
N ASP A 90 2.67 3.76 -8.27
CA ASP A 90 3.57 4.68 -7.57
C ASP A 90 2.89 5.38 -6.40
N ASN A 91 1.62 5.75 -6.53
CA ASN A 91 0.86 6.37 -5.44
C ASN A 91 0.54 5.38 -4.32
N ILE A 92 0.33 4.11 -4.64
CA ILE A 92 0.18 3.04 -3.64
C ILE A 92 1.48 2.89 -2.86
N ALA A 93 2.62 2.81 -3.56
CA ALA A 93 3.92 2.72 -2.92
C ALA A 93 4.16 3.92 -2.00
N LYS A 94 3.84 5.12 -2.46
CA LYS A 94 4.07 6.35 -1.70
C LYS A 94 3.31 6.36 -0.37
N ILE A 95 2.02 6.01 -0.38
CA ILE A 95 1.20 6.04 0.83
C ILE A 95 1.66 4.98 1.84
N ILE A 96 2.05 3.80 1.36
CA ILE A 96 2.56 2.74 2.23
C ILE A 96 3.90 3.15 2.86
N LEU A 97 4.85 3.61 2.05
CA LEU A 97 6.18 3.99 2.55
C LEU A 97 6.10 5.20 3.48
N ASP A 98 5.23 6.17 3.19
CA ASP A 98 5.03 7.33 4.07
C ASP A 98 4.47 6.88 5.43
N ALA A 99 3.58 5.90 5.45
CA ALA A 99 3.03 5.36 6.70
C ALA A 99 4.11 4.70 7.57
N LEU A 100 5.09 4.05 6.93
CA LEU A 100 6.16 3.31 7.61
C LEU A 100 7.36 4.21 7.95
N ASN A 101 7.44 5.38 7.36
CA ASN A 101 8.57 6.29 7.49
C ASN A 101 8.72 6.79 8.94
N GLY A 102 9.92 6.65 9.49
CA GLY A 102 10.22 7.04 10.86
C GLY A 102 9.78 6.03 11.92
N LYS A 103 9.09 4.95 11.53
CA LYS A 103 8.56 3.93 12.45
C LYS A 103 9.12 2.54 12.16
N VAL A 104 9.04 2.09 10.92
CA VAL A 104 9.51 0.76 10.50
C VAL A 104 10.87 0.88 9.82
N ILE A 105 11.06 1.94 9.08
CA ILE A 105 12.33 2.38 8.52
C ILE A 105 12.56 3.82 8.98
N LEU A 106 13.80 4.27 9.05
CA LEU A 106 14.10 5.64 9.47
C LEU A 106 13.74 6.64 8.39
N ASP A 107 13.95 6.27 7.11
CA ASP A 107 13.69 7.13 5.99
C ASP A 107 13.48 6.27 4.74
N ASP A 108 12.59 6.70 3.85
CA ASP A 108 12.27 5.96 2.62
C ASP A 108 13.45 5.88 1.64
N LYS A 109 14.49 6.68 1.83
CA LYS A 109 15.73 6.57 1.04
C LYS A 109 16.48 5.25 1.28
N GLN A 110 16.13 4.50 2.33
CA GLN A 110 16.69 3.17 2.60
C GLN A 110 16.15 2.11 1.65
N VAL A 111 15.07 2.39 0.93
CA VAL A 111 14.47 1.43 -0.01
C VAL A 111 15.38 1.32 -1.23
N VAL A 112 16.06 0.18 -1.37
CA VAL A 112 16.99 -0.07 -2.48
C VAL A 112 16.36 -0.92 -3.59
N ARG A 113 15.23 -1.59 -3.30
CA ARG A 113 14.41 -2.27 -4.28
C ARG A 113 12.96 -2.11 -3.91
N LEU A 114 12.15 -1.72 -4.88
CA LEU A 114 10.70 -1.55 -4.69
C LEU A 114 9.97 -2.31 -5.77
N THR A 115 9.09 -3.21 -5.37
CA THR A 115 8.17 -3.88 -6.28
C THR A 115 6.74 -3.54 -5.87
N VAL A 116 5.92 -3.19 -6.86
CA VAL A 116 4.50 -2.95 -6.65
C VAL A 116 3.75 -3.72 -7.72
N ALA A 117 2.82 -4.56 -7.29
CA ALA A 117 1.98 -5.33 -8.20
C ALA A 117 0.51 -5.10 -7.88
N LYS A 118 -0.33 -5.04 -8.90
CA LYS A 118 -1.78 -4.83 -8.78
C LYS A 118 -2.50 -6.06 -9.32
N TYR A 119 -3.39 -6.61 -8.52
CA TYR A 119 -4.21 -7.76 -8.86
C TYR A 119 -5.66 -7.50 -8.49
N TYR A 120 -6.57 -8.27 -9.05
CA TYR A 120 -7.94 -8.35 -8.56
C TYR A 120 -8.05 -9.48 -7.53
N SER A 121 -8.98 -9.34 -6.61
CA SER A 121 -9.31 -10.38 -5.64
C SER A 121 -10.74 -10.23 -5.16
N THR A 122 -11.31 -11.31 -4.64
CA THR A 122 -12.60 -11.26 -3.94
C THR A 122 -12.47 -10.57 -2.58
N ILE A 123 -11.24 -10.48 -2.06
CA ILE A 123 -10.96 -9.83 -0.77
C ILE A 123 -9.95 -8.70 -1.02
N PRO A 124 -10.43 -7.43 -1.11
CA PRO A 124 -9.53 -6.30 -1.33
C PRO A 124 -8.62 -6.08 -0.14
N ARG A 125 -7.34 -5.86 -0.41
CA ARG A 125 -6.33 -5.64 0.62
C ARG A 125 -5.02 -5.20 0.00
N VAL A 126 -4.08 -4.78 0.84
CA VAL A 126 -2.68 -4.57 0.44
C VAL A 126 -1.80 -5.45 1.31
N GLU A 127 -0.94 -6.23 0.69
CA GLU A 127 0.05 -7.05 1.38
C GLU A 127 1.41 -6.38 1.27
N VAL A 128 2.10 -6.26 2.39
CA VAL A 128 3.38 -5.55 2.47
C VAL A 128 4.43 -6.47 3.05
N LEU A 129 5.57 -6.53 2.38
CA LEU A 129 6.75 -7.27 2.85
C LEU A 129 7.95 -6.32 2.83
N ILE A 130 8.57 -6.14 3.98
CA ILE A 130 9.80 -5.36 4.13
C ILE A 130 10.88 -6.31 4.60
N GLU A 131 11.92 -6.46 3.80
CA GLU A 131 13.04 -7.33 4.15
C GLU A 131 14.35 -6.55 4.11
N GLU A 132 15.26 -6.88 5.00
CA GLU A 132 16.59 -6.29 4.99
C GLU A 132 17.35 -6.76 3.75
N TRP A 133 18.04 -5.83 3.15
CA TRP A 133 18.84 -6.08 1.96
C TRP A 133 20.18 -6.70 2.31
#